data_8f2d64da028a6fb4536016b8b2201ef2
#
_entry.id   8f2d64da028a6fb4536016b8b2201ef2
#
_cell.length_a   1.000
_cell.length_b   1.000
_cell.length_c   1.000
_cell.angle_alpha   90.00
_cell.angle_beta   90.00
_cell.angle_gamma   90.00
#
_symmetry.space_group_name_H-M   'P 1'
#
loop_
_entity.id
_entity.type
_entity.pdbx_description
1 polymer ?
#
loop_
_entity_poly.entity_id
_entity_poly.type
_entity_poly.pdbx_seq_one_letter_code
_entity_poly.pdbx_strand_id
1 'polypeptide(L)'
;MNISYVDWLRERVGSRKVFLPFATVVLRDSQDRILLQQRTDFDFWGMPGGVLELDEDWETCARRELSEETGLEVGSLRLVGVYTDPRYDVTYPNGDQVQQFTICFEGAVCGGEMKPDGVESRDQLFLPAEELASYPIPRWYRDMIADALQGGSPSFRSPFALAQTRDQISSVRPFVGPARFSAVGAAFIITREDGHILMLKQAAEGAWRPPAGFCQLGENVAHTAVRVARQETGLRIDPQRILGVYA
;
A
#
# COMPACT_ATOMS: atom_id res chain seq x y z
N MET A 1 15.49 -11.91 19.77
CA MET A 1 14.21 -11.58 19.13
C MET A 1 14.50 -10.46 18.16
N ASN A 2 14.22 -10.63 16.89
CA ASN A 2 14.29 -9.52 15.95
C ASN A 2 13.07 -8.62 16.24
N ILE A 3 13.32 -7.35 16.53
CA ILE A 3 12.25 -6.33 16.61
C ILE A 3 11.71 -6.12 15.21
N SER A 4 10.38 -6.06 15.04
CA SER A 4 9.76 -5.74 13.75
C SER A 4 10.15 -4.33 13.29
N TYR A 5 10.09 -4.07 11.98
CA TYR A 5 10.32 -2.72 11.46
C TYR A 5 9.37 -1.70 12.08
N VAL A 6 8.12 -2.05 12.29
CA VAL A 6 7.12 -1.16 12.90
C VAL A 6 7.49 -0.80 14.33
N ASP A 7 7.81 -1.79 15.16
CA ASP A 7 8.20 -1.55 16.56
C ASP A 7 9.46 -0.68 16.64
N TRP A 8 10.47 -1.02 15.82
CA TRP A 8 11.69 -0.25 15.73
C TRP A 8 11.45 1.22 15.34
N LEU A 9 10.55 1.45 14.39
CA LEU A 9 10.19 2.80 13.94
C LEU A 9 9.43 3.54 15.04
N ARG A 10 8.42 2.90 15.64
CA ARG A 10 7.55 3.50 16.67
C ARG A 10 8.30 3.89 17.94
N GLU A 11 9.28 3.09 18.37
CA GLU A 11 10.17 3.47 19.49
C GLU A 11 10.85 4.82 19.26
N ARG A 12 11.09 5.22 18.02
CA ARG A 12 11.81 6.45 17.65
C ARG A 12 10.91 7.62 17.33
N VAL A 13 9.87 7.38 16.55
CA VAL A 13 8.96 8.46 16.09
C VAL A 13 7.76 8.66 17.02
N GLY A 14 7.50 7.72 17.95
CA GLY A 14 6.31 7.74 18.78
C GLY A 14 5.04 7.63 17.93
N SER A 15 3.95 8.24 18.39
CA SER A 15 2.64 8.19 17.72
C SER A 15 2.49 9.15 16.52
N ARG A 16 3.59 9.77 16.06
CA ARG A 16 3.53 10.69 14.91
C ARG A 16 3.02 10.01 13.66
N LYS A 17 2.30 10.79 12.85
CA LYS A 17 1.85 10.32 11.55
C LYS A 17 3.05 10.04 10.63
N VAL A 18 3.11 8.82 10.14
CA VAL A 18 4.13 8.35 9.18
C VAL A 18 3.45 7.59 8.05
N PHE A 19 4.13 7.42 6.91
CA PHE A 19 3.77 6.36 5.99
C PHE A 19 4.19 5.00 6.55
N LEU A 20 3.29 4.03 6.42
CA LEU A 20 3.67 2.62 6.49
C LEU A 20 3.28 1.94 5.18
N PRO A 21 4.24 1.27 4.52
CA PRO A 21 3.97 0.45 3.34
C PRO A 21 3.36 -0.89 3.76
N PHE A 22 2.22 -1.26 3.17
CA PHE A 22 1.51 -2.51 3.42
C PHE A 22 1.34 -3.30 2.14
N ALA A 23 1.39 -4.63 2.25
CA ALA A 23 0.84 -5.52 1.24
C ALA A 23 -0.39 -6.23 1.80
N THR A 24 -1.46 -6.33 1.00
CA THR A 24 -2.69 -7.04 1.38
C THR A 24 -3.21 -7.88 0.21
N VAL A 25 -3.98 -8.92 0.51
CA VAL A 25 -4.46 -9.86 -0.49
C VAL A 25 -5.98 -10.01 -0.43
N VAL A 26 -6.66 -9.78 -1.55
CA VAL A 26 -8.02 -10.26 -1.77
C VAL A 26 -7.90 -11.74 -2.14
N LEU A 27 -8.00 -12.62 -1.15
CA LEU A 27 -7.87 -14.05 -1.34
C LEU A 27 -9.22 -14.67 -1.64
N ARG A 28 -9.29 -15.48 -2.71
CA ARG A 28 -10.50 -16.20 -3.11
C ARG A 28 -10.31 -17.71 -2.95
N ASP A 29 -11.39 -18.36 -2.53
CA ASP A 29 -11.47 -19.82 -2.53
C ASP A 29 -11.99 -20.38 -3.87
N SER A 30 -12.15 -21.70 -3.96
CA SER A 30 -12.66 -22.38 -5.15
C SER A 30 -14.12 -22.08 -5.49
N GLN A 31 -14.86 -21.42 -4.60
CA GLN A 31 -16.25 -20.96 -4.79
C GLN A 31 -16.32 -19.45 -5.05
N ASP A 32 -15.17 -18.81 -5.31
CA ASP A 32 -15.03 -17.36 -5.53
C ASP A 32 -15.46 -16.49 -4.34
N ARG A 33 -15.45 -17.07 -3.12
CA ARG A 33 -15.71 -16.35 -1.87
C ARG A 33 -14.43 -15.67 -1.40
N ILE A 34 -14.57 -14.53 -0.75
CA ILE A 34 -13.47 -13.66 -0.30
C ILE A 34 -13.18 -13.95 1.16
N LEU A 35 -11.90 -14.15 1.49
CA LEU A 35 -11.45 -14.29 2.87
C LEU A 35 -11.48 -12.95 3.58
N LEU A 36 -12.13 -12.94 4.73
CA LEU A 36 -12.04 -11.87 5.72
C LEU A 36 -11.57 -12.44 7.06
N GLN A 37 -10.91 -11.59 7.83
CA GLN A 37 -10.50 -11.88 9.19
C GLN A 37 -10.99 -10.78 10.15
N GLN A 38 -11.43 -11.17 11.33
CA GLN A 38 -11.80 -10.25 12.39
C GLN A 38 -10.54 -9.85 13.16
N ARG A 39 -10.16 -8.59 13.10
CA ARG A 39 -8.96 -8.08 13.78
C ARG A 39 -9.12 -8.05 15.28
N THR A 40 -8.01 -8.24 16.00
CA THR A 40 -7.95 -8.16 17.47
C THR A 40 -7.82 -6.72 17.97
N ASP A 41 -7.16 -5.85 17.20
CA ASP A 41 -6.86 -4.46 17.55
C ASP A 41 -7.99 -3.48 17.19
N PHE A 42 -8.90 -3.90 16.29
CA PHE A 42 -10.07 -3.13 15.89
C PHE A 42 -11.34 -3.99 15.89
N ASP A 43 -12.48 -3.33 15.99
CA ASP A 43 -13.78 -4.02 15.92
C ASP A 43 -14.33 -4.02 14.49
N PHE A 44 -13.51 -4.49 13.54
CA PHE A 44 -13.93 -4.64 12.15
C PHE A 44 -13.31 -5.89 11.49
N TRP A 45 -13.87 -6.23 10.34
CA TRP A 45 -13.36 -7.27 9.46
C TRP A 45 -12.48 -6.69 8.38
N GLY A 46 -11.33 -7.32 8.13
CA GLY A 46 -10.34 -6.89 7.14
C GLY A 46 -9.85 -8.04 6.29
N MET A 47 -9.01 -7.72 5.34
CA MET A 47 -8.28 -8.70 4.53
C MET A 47 -6.93 -8.99 5.17
N PRO A 48 -6.35 -10.18 4.95
CA PRO A 48 -5.00 -10.49 5.39
C PRO A 48 -3.97 -9.57 4.75
N GLY A 49 -2.95 -9.21 5.52
CA GLY A 49 -1.85 -8.38 5.08
C GLY A 49 -1.25 -7.53 6.19
N GLY A 50 0.00 -7.13 5.99
CA GLY A 50 0.77 -6.39 6.97
C GLY A 50 1.84 -5.51 6.38
N VAL A 51 2.76 -5.05 7.22
CA VAL A 51 3.78 -4.06 6.86
C VAL A 51 4.94 -4.72 6.12
N LEU A 52 5.41 -4.04 5.08
CA LEU A 52 6.61 -4.41 4.35
C LEU A 52 7.84 -4.26 5.26
N GLU A 53 8.57 -5.33 5.46
CA GLU A 53 9.84 -5.32 6.17
C GLU A 53 10.97 -4.72 5.31
N LEU A 54 12.07 -4.28 5.95
CA LEU A 54 13.23 -3.82 5.20
C LEU A 54 13.85 -4.99 4.41
N ASP A 55 14.23 -4.72 3.16
CA ASP A 55 14.78 -5.71 2.23
C ASP A 55 13.80 -6.80 1.75
N GLU A 56 12.50 -6.57 1.92
CA GLU A 56 11.44 -7.43 1.42
C GLU A 56 10.78 -6.82 0.16
N ASP A 57 10.39 -7.63 -0.82
CA ASP A 57 9.55 -7.19 -1.93
C ASP A 57 8.05 -7.36 -1.63
N TRP A 58 7.21 -6.70 -2.43
CA TRP A 58 5.76 -6.65 -2.20
C TRP A 58 5.07 -8.01 -2.27
N GLU A 59 5.50 -8.89 -3.19
CA GLU A 59 4.90 -10.22 -3.34
C GLU A 59 5.29 -11.13 -2.18
N THR A 60 6.55 -11.06 -1.75
CA THR A 60 7.06 -11.78 -0.57
C THR A 60 6.31 -11.35 0.68
N CYS A 61 6.16 -10.04 0.90
CA CYS A 61 5.38 -9.50 2.02
C CYS A 61 3.93 -10.02 2.01
N ALA A 62 3.25 -9.92 0.87
CA ALA A 62 1.86 -10.37 0.73
C ALA A 62 1.69 -11.86 1.06
N ARG A 63 2.62 -12.71 0.62
CA ARG A 63 2.61 -14.16 0.88
C ARG A 63 2.94 -14.50 2.33
N ARG A 64 3.94 -13.83 2.90
CA ARG A 64 4.34 -14.01 4.30
C ARG A 64 3.20 -13.68 5.24
N GLU A 65 2.65 -12.47 5.13
CA GLU A 65 1.54 -12.01 5.97
C GLU A 65 0.31 -12.91 5.85
N LEU A 66 -0.06 -13.27 4.61
CA LEU A 66 -1.16 -14.21 4.38
C LEU A 66 -0.93 -15.54 5.11
N SER A 67 0.26 -16.13 4.96
CA SER A 67 0.60 -17.40 5.57
C SER A 67 0.66 -17.31 7.10
N GLU A 68 1.27 -16.26 7.65
CA GLU A 68 1.39 -16.03 9.09
C GLU A 68 0.04 -15.83 9.76
N GLU A 69 -0.83 -14.99 9.17
CA GLU A 69 -2.13 -14.67 9.74
C GLU A 69 -3.18 -15.77 9.54
N THR A 70 -3.11 -16.54 8.45
CA THR A 70 -4.22 -17.42 8.04
C THR A 70 -3.85 -18.90 7.90
N GLY A 71 -2.58 -19.24 7.78
CA GLY A 71 -2.10 -20.59 7.45
C GLY A 71 -2.34 -21.00 6.00
N LEU A 72 -2.90 -20.12 5.17
CA LEU A 72 -3.21 -20.42 3.77
C LEU A 72 -2.06 -20.00 2.85
N GLU A 73 -2.01 -20.64 1.68
CA GLU A 73 -1.08 -20.34 0.60
C GLU A 73 -1.83 -19.79 -0.61
N VAL A 74 -1.26 -18.79 -1.26
CA VAL A 74 -1.82 -18.17 -2.49
C VAL A 74 -0.99 -18.56 -3.70
N GLY A 75 -1.68 -18.82 -4.82
CA GLY A 75 -1.07 -19.08 -6.12
C GLY A 75 -0.43 -17.84 -6.76
N SER A 76 -0.70 -17.58 -8.01
CA SER A 76 -0.25 -16.34 -8.67
C SER A 76 -0.97 -15.13 -8.08
N LEU A 77 -0.23 -14.03 -7.90
CA LEU A 77 -0.76 -12.75 -7.45
C LEU A 77 -0.95 -11.80 -8.64
N ARG A 78 -2.10 -11.15 -8.72
CA ARG A 78 -2.39 -10.06 -9.65
C ARG A 78 -2.48 -8.75 -8.88
N LEU A 79 -1.78 -7.72 -9.35
CA LEU A 79 -1.87 -6.38 -8.78
C LEU A 79 -3.28 -5.82 -8.99
N VAL A 80 -3.96 -5.48 -7.91
CA VAL A 80 -5.26 -4.81 -7.90
C VAL A 80 -5.10 -3.29 -7.94
N GLY A 81 -4.18 -2.76 -7.13
CA GLY A 81 -3.94 -1.32 -7.13
C GLY A 81 -3.03 -0.83 -6.02
N VAL A 82 -2.86 0.49 -5.99
CA VAL A 82 -2.10 1.24 -4.98
C VAL A 82 -3.04 2.19 -4.25
N TYR A 83 -3.14 2.03 -2.95
CA TYR A 83 -4.10 2.73 -2.09
C TYR A 83 -3.35 3.58 -1.06
N THR A 84 -3.30 4.88 -1.32
CA THR A 84 -2.53 5.85 -0.51
C THR A 84 -3.33 7.10 -0.17
N ASP A 85 -4.65 7.06 -0.37
CA ASP A 85 -5.52 8.20 -0.12
C ASP A 85 -5.52 8.56 1.36
N PRO A 86 -5.26 9.82 1.77
CA PRO A 86 -5.34 10.22 3.18
C PRO A 86 -6.69 10.00 3.87
N ARG A 87 -7.76 9.75 3.09
CA ARG A 87 -9.06 9.30 3.65
C ARG A 87 -9.03 7.88 4.20
N TYR A 88 -7.94 7.14 3.94
CA TYR A 88 -7.66 5.81 4.48
C TYR A 88 -6.68 5.85 5.65
N ASP A 89 -6.35 7.04 6.15
CA ASP A 89 -5.52 7.19 7.34
C ASP A 89 -6.11 6.43 8.52
N VAL A 90 -5.23 5.78 9.27
CA VAL A 90 -5.59 5.01 10.47
C VAL A 90 -4.97 5.64 11.70
N THR A 91 -5.78 5.76 12.74
CA THR A 91 -5.28 6.00 14.10
C THR A 91 -5.54 4.73 14.91
N TYR A 92 -4.47 4.11 15.36
CA TYR A 92 -4.54 2.90 16.18
C TYR A 92 -5.01 3.21 17.61
N PRO A 93 -5.54 2.22 18.36
CA PRO A 93 -5.99 2.43 19.73
C PRO A 93 -4.93 2.98 20.69
N ASN A 94 -3.64 2.69 20.44
CA ASN A 94 -2.49 3.22 21.17
C ASN A 94 -2.13 4.68 20.79
N GLY A 95 -2.87 5.29 19.86
CA GLY A 95 -2.65 6.65 19.38
C GLY A 95 -1.71 6.78 18.19
N ASP A 96 -1.13 5.70 17.67
CA ASP A 96 -0.27 5.72 16.51
C ASP A 96 -1.03 6.14 15.26
N GLN A 97 -0.47 7.10 14.51
CA GLN A 97 -1.08 7.61 13.29
C GLN A 97 -0.32 7.11 12.05
N VAL A 98 -1.07 6.60 11.08
CA VAL A 98 -0.54 6.03 9.86
C VAL A 98 -1.28 6.58 8.65
N GLN A 99 -0.54 7.05 7.66
CA GLN A 99 -1.02 7.11 6.29
C GLN A 99 -0.61 5.82 5.60
N GLN A 100 -1.60 5.06 5.15
CA GLN A 100 -1.35 3.79 4.47
C GLN A 100 -0.75 4.03 3.08
N PHE A 101 0.25 3.22 2.72
CA PHE A 101 0.70 3.02 1.37
C PHE A 101 0.51 1.54 1.06
N THR A 102 -0.69 1.16 0.66
CA THR A 102 -1.07 -0.24 0.53
C THR A 102 -1.03 -0.69 -0.92
N ILE A 103 -0.24 -1.73 -1.17
CA ILE A 103 -0.28 -2.49 -2.41
C ILE A 103 -1.26 -3.64 -2.21
N CYS A 104 -2.34 -3.64 -2.99
CA CYS A 104 -3.34 -4.69 -2.93
C CYS A 104 -3.15 -5.66 -4.10
N PHE A 105 -3.07 -6.94 -3.76
CA PHE A 105 -3.08 -8.04 -4.71
C PHE A 105 -4.40 -8.83 -4.62
N GLU A 106 -4.69 -9.61 -5.64
CA GLU A 106 -5.66 -10.69 -5.56
C GLU A 106 -5.01 -12.01 -5.96
N GLY A 107 -5.55 -13.10 -5.45
CA GLY A 107 -5.13 -14.44 -5.80
C GLY A 107 -6.10 -15.50 -5.27
N ALA A 108 -5.90 -16.74 -5.71
CA ALA A 108 -6.69 -17.87 -5.26
C ALA A 108 -5.90 -18.75 -4.29
N VAL A 109 -6.61 -19.36 -3.34
CA VAL A 109 -6.05 -20.38 -2.44
C VAL A 109 -5.46 -21.51 -3.29
N CYS A 110 -4.22 -21.87 -3.01
CA CYS A 110 -3.56 -22.98 -3.69
C CYS A 110 -3.05 -24.07 -2.71
N GLY A 111 -3.07 -23.81 -1.41
CA GLY A 111 -2.63 -24.73 -0.37
C GLY A 111 -2.83 -24.17 1.02
N GLY A 112 -2.29 -24.87 2.01
CA GLY A 112 -2.39 -24.52 3.40
C GLY A 112 -3.69 -25.00 4.07
N GLU A 113 -3.77 -24.78 5.38
CA GLU A 113 -4.96 -25.08 6.18
C GLU A 113 -5.34 -23.81 6.96
N MET A 114 -6.57 -23.36 6.80
CA MET A 114 -7.04 -22.12 7.43
C MET A 114 -6.98 -22.25 8.96
N LYS A 115 -6.18 -21.39 9.57
CA LYS A 115 -5.98 -21.35 11.00
C LYS A 115 -5.70 -19.92 11.44
N PRO A 116 -6.62 -19.27 12.17
CA PRO A 116 -6.36 -17.97 12.78
C PRO A 116 -5.13 -18.04 13.69
N ASP A 117 -4.28 -17.03 13.63
CA ASP A 117 -3.08 -16.95 14.48
C ASP A 117 -3.43 -16.71 15.97
N GLY A 118 -4.64 -16.19 16.24
CA GLY A 118 -5.13 -15.88 17.59
C GLY A 118 -4.45 -14.66 18.24
N VAL A 119 -3.56 -14.00 17.52
CA VAL A 119 -2.83 -12.81 17.98
C VAL A 119 -3.37 -11.57 17.26
N GLU A 120 -3.32 -11.55 15.96
CA GLU A 120 -3.79 -10.44 15.12
C GLU A 120 -5.23 -10.65 14.62
N SER A 121 -5.66 -11.90 14.47
CA SER A 121 -7.01 -12.25 14.05
C SER A 121 -7.72 -13.17 15.05
N ARG A 122 -9.01 -12.87 15.35
CA ARG A 122 -9.86 -13.67 16.26
C ARG A 122 -10.60 -14.75 15.50
N ASP A 123 -11.04 -14.44 14.28
CA ASP A 123 -11.90 -15.29 13.47
C ASP A 123 -11.62 -15.05 11.99
N GLN A 124 -11.88 -16.05 11.17
CA GLN A 124 -11.66 -16.02 9.72
C GLN A 124 -12.80 -16.71 9.01
N LEU A 125 -13.27 -16.15 7.91
CA LEU A 125 -14.32 -16.76 7.12
C LEU A 125 -14.24 -16.35 5.65
N PHE A 126 -14.72 -17.23 4.79
CA PHE A 126 -14.94 -16.93 3.39
C PHE A 126 -16.38 -16.50 3.15
N LEU A 127 -16.56 -15.32 2.53
CA LEU A 127 -17.87 -14.75 2.23
C LEU A 127 -18.07 -14.55 0.73
N PRO A 128 -19.25 -14.85 0.21
CA PRO A 128 -19.63 -14.41 -1.11
C PRO A 128 -19.73 -12.87 -1.13
N ALA A 129 -19.46 -12.26 -2.31
CA ALA A 129 -19.36 -10.81 -2.44
C ALA A 129 -20.65 -10.06 -2.02
N GLU A 130 -21.81 -10.65 -2.20
CA GLU A 130 -23.11 -10.09 -1.84
C GLU A 130 -23.34 -9.98 -0.33
N GLU A 131 -22.63 -10.78 0.48
CA GLU A 131 -22.76 -10.77 1.93
C GLU A 131 -21.82 -9.75 2.62
N LEU A 132 -20.82 -9.23 1.92
CA LEU A 132 -19.82 -8.29 2.47
C LEU A 132 -20.44 -7.03 3.07
N ALA A 133 -21.60 -6.60 2.56
CA ALA A 133 -22.30 -5.41 3.08
C ALA A 133 -22.79 -5.57 4.52
N SER A 134 -22.99 -6.81 4.98
CA SER A 134 -23.48 -7.14 6.32
C SER A 134 -22.38 -7.10 7.40
N TYR A 135 -21.13 -6.97 6.99
CA TYR A 135 -19.98 -6.96 7.90
C TYR A 135 -19.42 -5.54 8.07
N PRO A 136 -18.91 -5.18 9.25
CA PRO A 136 -18.24 -3.90 9.48
C PRO A 136 -16.84 -3.92 8.84
N ILE A 137 -16.78 -3.68 7.53
CA ILE A 137 -15.55 -3.62 6.74
C ILE A 137 -15.22 -2.14 6.51
N PRO A 138 -14.00 -1.66 6.84
CA PRO A 138 -13.56 -0.30 6.55
C PRO A 138 -13.61 0.05 5.07
N ARG A 139 -13.76 1.35 4.79
CA ARG A 139 -13.88 1.86 3.42
C ARG A 139 -12.73 1.44 2.52
N TRP A 140 -11.50 1.49 3.00
CA TRP A 140 -10.33 1.13 2.17
C TRP A 140 -10.35 -0.33 1.71
N TYR A 141 -10.75 -1.27 2.58
CA TYR A 141 -10.91 -2.68 2.18
C TYR A 141 -12.08 -2.87 1.21
N ARG A 142 -13.19 -2.15 1.43
CA ARG A 142 -14.32 -2.20 0.49
C ARG A 142 -13.94 -1.69 -0.90
N ASP A 143 -13.16 -0.60 -0.97
CA ASP A 143 -12.66 -0.04 -2.22
C ASP A 143 -11.71 -1.03 -2.93
N MET A 144 -10.79 -1.67 -2.19
CA MET A 144 -9.88 -2.69 -2.71
C MET A 144 -10.62 -3.92 -3.24
N ILE A 145 -11.57 -4.45 -2.48
CA ILE A 145 -12.39 -5.58 -2.89
C ILE A 145 -13.21 -5.24 -4.14
N ALA A 146 -13.83 -4.07 -4.17
CA ALA A 146 -14.61 -3.63 -5.34
C ALA A 146 -13.74 -3.54 -6.61
N ASP A 147 -12.52 -2.99 -6.50
CA ASP A 147 -11.58 -2.91 -7.62
C ASP A 147 -11.09 -4.31 -8.06
N ALA A 148 -10.88 -5.23 -7.11
CA ALA A 148 -10.54 -6.63 -7.42
C ALA A 148 -11.66 -7.34 -8.18
N LEU A 149 -12.92 -7.18 -7.71
CA LEU A 149 -14.10 -7.76 -8.35
C LEU A 149 -14.36 -7.19 -9.74
N GLN A 150 -14.11 -5.88 -9.93
CA GLN A 150 -14.25 -5.24 -11.24
C GLN A 150 -13.18 -5.73 -12.23
N GLY A 151 -11.99 -6.07 -11.74
CA GLY A 151 -10.85 -6.46 -12.57
C GLY A 151 -10.30 -5.32 -13.42
N GLY A 152 -9.46 -5.67 -14.40
CA GLY A 152 -8.89 -4.70 -15.35
C GLY A 152 -7.52 -4.17 -14.93
N SER A 153 -7.21 -2.93 -15.31
CA SER A 153 -5.93 -2.28 -14.98
C SER A 153 -5.84 -1.97 -13.49
N PRO A 154 -4.62 -2.04 -12.90
CA PRO A 154 -4.43 -1.70 -11.50
C PRO A 154 -4.98 -0.33 -11.15
N SER A 155 -5.75 -0.28 -10.06
CA SER A 155 -6.45 0.93 -9.61
C SER A 155 -5.50 1.88 -8.90
N PHE A 156 -5.74 3.17 -9.06
CA PHE A 156 -5.25 4.24 -8.20
C PHE A 156 -6.31 5.32 -8.11
N ARG A 157 -6.35 6.03 -6.99
CA ARG A 157 -7.37 7.07 -6.84
C ARG A 157 -6.92 8.36 -7.50
N SER A 158 -7.86 9.01 -8.20
CA SER A 158 -7.60 10.30 -8.82
C SER A 158 -7.17 11.35 -7.78
N PRO A 159 -6.39 12.36 -8.18
CA PRO A 159 -6.06 13.48 -7.32
C PRO A 159 -7.31 14.15 -6.75
N PHE A 160 -7.24 14.56 -5.51
CA PHE A 160 -8.28 15.33 -4.80
C PHE A 160 -7.64 16.56 -4.13
N ALA A 161 -8.44 17.53 -3.72
CA ALA A 161 -7.92 18.69 -3.02
C ALA A 161 -7.34 18.31 -1.66
N LEU A 162 -6.10 18.73 -1.41
CA LEU A 162 -5.40 18.50 -0.14
C LEU A 162 -5.42 19.77 0.70
N ALA A 163 -5.65 19.62 1.99
CA ALA A 163 -5.58 20.73 2.93
C ALA A 163 -4.12 21.10 3.26
N GLN A 164 -3.30 20.10 3.55
CA GLN A 164 -1.89 20.27 3.91
C GLN A 164 -1.09 19.03 3.55
N THR A 165 0.14 19.25 3.10
CA THR A 165 1.11 18.18 2.85
C THR A 165 2.35 18.38 3.73
N ARG A 166 3.06 17.29 4.02
CA ARG A 166 4.30 17.31 4.80
C ARG A 166 5.32 16.36 4.18
N ASP A 167 6.55 16.80 4.07
CA ASP A 167 7.64 15.96 3.60
C ASP A 167 7.87 14.78 4.55
N GLN A 168 7.81 13.54 4.02
CA GLN A 168 7.93 12.33 4.81
C GLN A 168 9.35 12.13 5.34
N ILE A 169 10.38 12.50 4.56
CA ILE A 169 11.77 12.31 4.95
C ILE A 169 12.10 13.22 6.13
N SER A 170 11.80 14.52 6.01
CA SER A 170 12.04 15.47 7.10
C SER A 170 11.18 15.20 8.33
N SER A 171 10.06 14.50 8.18
CA SER A 171 9.19 14.10 9.30
C SER A 171 9.75 12.93 10.11
N VAL A 172 10.59 12.07 9.54
CA VAL A 172 11.12 10.84 10.15
C VAL A 172 12.63 10.97 10.47
N ARG A 173 13.41 11.53 9.55
CA ARG A 173 14.88 11.60 9.64
C ARG A 173 15.44 12.15 10.96
N PRO A 174 14.87 13.20 11.59
CA PRO A 174 15.34 13.70 12.87
C PRO A 174 15.30 12.69 14.03
N PHE A 175 14.45 11.65 13.92
CA PHE A 175 14.25 10.65 14.97
C PHE A 175 15.03 9.36 14.74
N VAL A 176 15.26 9.00 13.47
CA VAL A 176 15.97 7.77 13.10
C VAL A 176 17.45 7.99 12.75
N GLY A 177 17.91 9.26 12.65
CA GLY A 177 19.29 9.59 12.30
C GLY A 177 19.70 8.98 10.94
N PRO A 178 20.88 8.34 10.82
CA PRO A 178 21.36 7.73 9.58
C PRO A 178 20.74 6.36 9.28
N ALA A 179 19.91 5.81 10.17
CA ALA A 179 19.33 4.49 9.99
C ALA A 179 18.43 4.42 8.74
N ARG A 180 18.32 3.22 8.18
CA ARG A 180 17.41 2.94 7.06
C ARG A 180 15.97 2.99 7.55
N PHE A 181 15.10 3.49 6.71
CA PHE A 181 13.65 3.41 6.91
C PHE A 181 12.95 3.41 5.56
N SER A 182 11.75 2.86 5.52
CA SER A 182 10.94 2.80 4.30
C SER A 182 10.41 4.17 3.93
N ALA A 183 10.66 4.59 2.71
CA ALA A 183 10.15 5.83 2.14
C ALA A 183 9.43 5.52 0.82
N VAL A 184 8.20 6.00 0.71
CA VAL A 184 7.34 5.72 -0.44
C VAL A 184 7.44 6.82 -1.49
N GLY A 185 7.35 6.47 -2.76
CA GLY A 185 7.49 7.41 -3.86
C GLY A 185 6.87 6.89 -5.15
N ALA A 186 6.97 7.70 -6.19
CA ALA A 186 6.52 7.34 -7.53
C ALA A 186 7.52 7.81 -8.59
N ALA A 187 7.75 6.97 -9.59
CA ALA A 187 8.41 7.31 -10.83
C ALA A 187 7.39 7.29 -11.96
N PHE A 188 7.53 8.18 -12.93
CA PHE A 188 6.51 8.34 -13.98
C PHE A 188 7.13 8.24 -15.36
N ILE A 189 6.44 7.54 -16.25
CA ILE A 189 6.75 7.55 -17.67
C ILE A 189 5.84 8.59 -18.33
N ILE A 190 6.41 9.72 -18.73
CA ILE A 190 5.69 10.76 -19.46
C ILE A 190 5.96 10.58 -20.94
N THR A 191 4.90 10.34 -21.71
CA THR A 191 4.97 10.13 -23.15
C THR A 191 4.40 11.31 -23.90
N ARG A 192 5.02 11.64 -25.04
CA ARG A 192 4.48 12.56 -26.03
C ARG A 192 3.62 11.79 -27.05
N GLU A 193 2.77 12.44 -27.80
CA GLU A 193 1.87 11.82 -28.80
C GLU A 193 2.61 10.99 -29.85
N ASP A 194 3.85 11.35 -30.18
CA ASP A 194 4.72 10.63 -31.11
C ASP A 194 5.44 9.42 -30.49
N GLY A 195 5.12 9.08 -29.22
CA GLY A 195 5.68 7.93 -28.52
C GLY A 195 7.02 8.18 -27.81
N HIS A 196 7.59 9.39 -27.91
CA HIS A 196 8.84 9.70 -27.18
C HIS A 196 8.59 9.79 -25.68
N ILE A 197 9.57 9.31 -24.90
CA ILE A 197 9.57 9.30 -23.44
C ILE A 197 10.42 10.46 -22.91
N LEU A 198 9.92 11.20 -21.94
CA LEU A 198 10.67 12.24 -21.26
C LEU A 198 11.67 11.60 -20.28
N MET A 199 12.94 11.96 -20.45
CA MET A 199 14.01 11.62 -19.53
C MET A 199 14.71 12.87 -19.03
N LEU A 200 15.12 12.86 -17.76
CA LEU A 200 15.86 13.93 -17.11
C LEU A 200 17.32 13.54 -16.98
N LYS A 201 18.23 14.42 -17.39
CA LYS A 201 19.68 14.24 -17.20
C LYS A 201 20.08 14.76 -15.83
N GLN A 202 20.61 13.90 -14.99
CA GLN A 202 21.15 14.29 -13.69
C GLN A 202 22.46 15.06 -13.87
N ALA A 203 22.53 16.26 -13.32
CA ALA A 203 23.70 17.13 -13.51
C ALA A 203 24.99 16.55 -12.89
N ALA A 204 24.87 15.87 -11.74
CA ALA A 204 26.04 15.35 -11.01
C ALA A 204 26.62 14.07 -11.64
N GLU A 205 25.77 13.18 -12.15
CA GLU A 205 26.18 11.81 -12.59
C GLU A 205 26.11 11.65 -14.09
N GLY A 206 25.50 12.59 -14.81
CA GLY A 206 25.26 12.51 -16.25
C GLY A 206 24.26 11.41 -16.66
N ALA A 207 23.72 10.67 -15.70
CA ALA A 207 22.74 9.60 -15.93
C ALA A 207 21.39 10.18 -16.34
N TRP A 208 20.66 9.42 -17.16
CA TRP A 208 19.28 9.75 -17.55
C TRP A 208 18.31 8.94 -16.71
N ARG A 209 17.27 9.58 -16.17
CA ARG A 209 16.21 8.93 -15.41
C ARG A 209 14.83 9.47 -15.81
N PRO A 210 13.76 8.71 -15.60
CA PRO A 210 12.41 9.28 -15.63
C PRO A 210 12.22 10.26 -14.45
N PRO A 211 11.26 11.19 -14.53
CA PRO A 211 10.86 12.00 -13.38
C PRO A 211 10.40 11.09 -12.24
N ALA A 212 10.84 11.39 -11.00
CA ALA A 212 10.51 10.60 -9.82
C ALA A 212 10.64 11.43 -8.55
N GLY A 213 9.83 11.10 -7.54
CA GLY A 213 9.92 11.76 -6.24
C GLY A 213 9.17 11.05 -5.14
N PHE A 214 9.51 11.41 -3.91
CA PHE A 214 8.82 10.88 -2.72
C PHE A 214 7.41 11.46 -2.58
N CYS A 215 6.48 10.62 -2.12
CA CYS A 215 5.16 11.07 -1.69
C CYS A 215 5.31 11.98 -0.47
N GLN A 216 4.49 12.99 -0.37
CA GLN A 216 4.33 13.77 0.87
C GLN A 216 3.18 13.17 1.70
N LEU A 217 3.32 13.19 3.03
CA LEU A 217 2.18 12.91 3.91
C LEU A 217 1.02 13.83 3.52
N GLY A 218 -0.15 13.27 3.31
CA GLY A 218 -1.31 13.98 2.77
C GLY A 218 -1.49 13.85 1.25
N GLU A 219 -0.56 13.24 0.52
CA GLU A 219 -0.70 12.91 -0.91
C GLU A 219 -1.09 11.46 -1.16
N ASN A 220 -1.73 11.21 -2.28
CA ASN A 220 -1.72 9.90 -2.93
C ASN A 220 -0.69 9.87 -4.07
N VAL A 221 -0.48 8.69 -4.69
CA VAL A 221 0.53 8.54 -5.76
C VAL A 221 0.24 9.42 -6.99
N ALA A 222 -1.02 9.66 -7.33
CA ALA A 222 -1.39 10.53 -8.45
C ALA A 222 -1.06 12.00 -8.17
N HIS A 223 -1.29 12.47 -6.94
CA HIS A 223 -0.86 13.82 -6.51
C HIS A 223 0.66 13.97 -6.60
N THR A 224 1.39 12.97 -6.10
CA THR A 224 2.85 12.96 -6.16
C THR A 224 3.32 13.06 -7.62
N ALA A 225 2.73 12.28 -8.53
CA ALA A 225 3.06 12.32 -9.94
C ALA A 225 2.86 13.72 -10.55
N VAL A 226 1.69 14.33 -10.32
CA VAL A 226 1.36 15.66 -10.85
C VAL A 226 2.28 16.73 -10.26
N ARG A 227 2.52 16.71 -8.94
CA ARG A 227 3.39 17.67 -8.27
C ARG A 227 4.83 17.58 -8.76
N VAL A 228 5.40 16.40 -8.78
CA VAL A 228 6.81 16.19 -9.14
C VAL A 228 7.03 16.47 -10.62
N ALA A 229 6.13 16.05 -11.52
CA ALA A 229 6.22 16.39 -12.94
C ALA A 229 6.28 17.93 -13.12
N ARG A 230 5.40 18.66 -12.43
CA ARG A 230 5.42 20.13 -12.50
C ARG A 230 6.72 20.73 -11.94
N GLN A 231 7.23 20.20 -10.84
CA GLN A 231 8.46 20.70 -10.19
C GLN A 231 9.71 20.42 -11.03
N GLU A 232 9.85 19.21 -11.58
CA GLU A 232 11.05 18.80 -12.30
C GLU A 232 11.05 19.20 -13.78
N THR A 233 9.86 19.35 -14.40
CA THR A 233 9.75 19.55 -15.85
C THR A 233 8.93 20.75 -16.28
N GLY A 234 8.17 21.36 -15.36
CA GLY A 234 7.19 22.41 -15.68
C GLY A 234 5.89 21.90 -16.32
N LEU A 235 5.80 20.60 -16.64
CA LEU A 235 4.66 20.03 -17.33
C LEU A 235 3.48 19.80 -16.38
N ARG A 236 2.28 19.90 -16.93
CA ARG A 236 1.05 19.37 -16.33
C ARG A 236 0.75 18.03 -16.97
N ILE A 237 0.60 17.02 -16.15
CA ILE A 237 0.29 15.65 -16.57
C ILE A 237 -1.04 15.19 -15.98
N ASP A 238 -1.64 14.21 -16.64
CA ASP A 238 -2.78 13.44 -16.16
C ASP A 238 -2.36 11.98 -16.03
N PRO A 239 -2.21 11.43 -14.79
CA PRO A 239 -1.83 10.05 -14.59
C PRO A 239 -2.87 9.09 -15.16
N GLN A 240 -2.47 8.16 -16.03
CA GLN A 240 -3.36 7.30 -16.78
C GLN A 240 -3.44 5.89 -16.18
N ARG A 241 -2.31 5.32 -15.75
CA ARG A 241 -2.24 3.94 -15.26
C ARG A 241 -1.00 3.68 -14.42
N ILE A 242 -1.07 2.65 -13.58
CA ILE A 242 0.09 2.07 -12.91
C ILE A 242 0.76 1.09 -13.88
N LEU A 243 2.08 1.14 -13.96
CA LEU A 243 2.90 0.22 -14.75
C LEU A 243 3.46 -0.93 -13.92
N GLY A 244 3.69 -0.71 -12.63
CA GLY A 244 4.22 -1.70 -11.70
C GLY A 244 4.45 -1.12 -10.31
N VAL A 245 4.77 -1.99 -9.37
CA VAL A 245 5.18 -1.66 -8.00
C VAL A 245 6.51 -2.33 -7.72
N TYR A 246 7.41 -1.61 -7.06
CA TYR A 246 8.80 -2.03 -6.85
C TYR A 246 9.21 -1.67 -5.40
N ALA A 247 9.96 -2.56 -4.76
CA ALA A 247 10.53 -2.37 -3.41
C ALA A 247 12.02 -2.71 -3.41
#